data_925381c6d8303eb280fa32d85af54413
#
_entry.id   925381c6d8303eb280fa32d85af54413
#
_cell.length_a   1.000
_cell.length_b   1.000
_cell.length_c   1.000
_cell.angle_alpha   90.00
_cell.angle_beta   90.00
_cell.angle_gamma   90.00
#
_symmetry.space_group_name_H-M   'P 1'
#
loop_
_entity.id
_entity.type
_entity.pdbx_description
1 polymer ?
#
loop_
_entity_poly.entity_id
_entity_poly.type
_entity_poly.pdbx_seq_one_letter_code
_entity_poly.pdbx_strand_id
1 'polypeptide(L)' 'NCVVPGFIEDFDTDKKNLEGHWLKHPQTPNLSTGRYGNPEDVAEVISNLCKKESGYINGQVLHVNGGAYTP' A
#
# COMPACT_ATOMS: atom_id res chain seq x y z
N ASN A 1 -5.74 15.19 -4.69
CA ASN A 1 -5.45 13.79 -4.97
C ASN A 1 -5.86 12.90 -3.81
N CYS A 2 -6.07 11.63 -4.08
CA CYS A 2 -6.41 10.61 -3.08
C CYS A 2 -5.41 9.46 -3.19
N VAL A 3 -4.87 9.02 -2.06
CA VAL A 3 -3.98 7.85 -2.02
C VAL A 3 -4.73 6.70 -1.38
N VAL A 4 -4.75 5.55 -2.07
CA VAL A 4 -5.52 4.37 -1.65
C VAL A 4 -4.54 3.22 -1.39
N PRO A 5 -4.17 2.95 -0.13
CA PRO A 5 -3.30 1.84 0.21
C PRO A 5 -4.00 0.49 0.03
N GLY A 6 -3.22 -0.54 -0.26
CA GLY A 6 -3.69 -1.93 -0.29
C GLY A 6 -3.30 -2.67 0.97
N PHE A 7 -2.73 -3.86 0.81
CA PHE A 7 -2.30 -4.71 1.92
C PHE A 7 -0.98 -4.19 2.49
N ILE A 8 -1.06 -3.48 3.60
CA ILE A 8 0.09 -2.81 4.23
C ILE A 8 0.32 -3.44 5.61
N GLU A 9 1.54 -3.88 5.88
CA GLU A 9 1.95 -4.34 7.21
C GLU A 9 1.96 -3.13 8.16
N ASP A 10 1.41 -3.29 9.35
CA ASP A 10 1.48 -2.26 10.37
C ASP A 10 2.71 -2.45 11.27
N PHE A 11 2.99 -1.47 12.13
CA PHE A 11 4.14 -1.53 13.02
C PHE A 11 4.01 -2.62 14.07
N ASP A 12 2.78 -3.03 14.40
CA ASP A 12 2.50 -3.99 15.44
C ASP A 12 2.33 -5.41 14.90
N THR A 13 2.57 -5.62 13.60
CA THR A 13 2.44 -6.94 13.01
C THR A 13 3.47 -7.90 13.61
N ASP A 14 2.97 -8.88 14.36
CA ASP A 14 3.79 -9.97 14.87
C ASP A 14 3.91 -11.07 13.81
N LYS A 15 5.03 -11.08 13.10
CA LYS A 15 5.27 -12.04 12.03
C LYS A 15 5.40 -13.49 12.51
N LYS A 16 5.59 -13.70 13.82
CA LYS A 16 5.67 -15.04 14.41
C LYS A 16 4.30 -15.59 14.78
N ASN A 17 3.31 -14.74 14.99
CA ASN A 17 1.96 -15.13 15.36
C ASN A 17 0.94 -14.35 14.54
N LEU A 18 0.70 -14.84 13.34
CA LEU A 18 -0.24 -14.23 12.39
C LEU A 18 -1.62 -14.89 12.43
N GLU A 19 -1.88 -15.73 13.44
CA GLU A 19 -3.19 -16.38 13.56
C GLU A 19 -4.30 -15.32 13.65
N GLY A 20 -5.30 -15.46 12.79
CA GLY A 20 -6.39 -14.49 12.68
C GLY A 20 -6.02 -13.19 11.96
N HIS A 21 -4.75 -13.01 11.60
CA HIS A 21 -4.31 -11.82 10.87
C HIS A 21 -4.61 -11.96 9.38
N TRP A 22 -4.94 -10.84 8.72
CA TRP A 22 -5.28 -10.83 7.30
C TRP A 22 -4.14 -11.36 6.40
N LEU A 23 -2.88 -11.25 6.83
CA LEU A 23 -1.73 -11.81 6.11
C LEU A 23 -1.82 -13.32 5.87
N LYS A 24 -2.52 -14.04 6.77
CA LYS A 24 -2.74 -15.48 6.64
C LYS A 24 -4.11 -15.86 6.11
N HIS A 25 -4.92 -14.88 5.76
CA HIS A 25 -6.26 -15.16 5.25
C HIS A 25 -6.15 -15.89 3.91
N PRO A 26 -6.93 -17.00 3.70
CA PRO A 26 -6.82 -17.79 2.47
C PRO A 26 -7.13 -17.00 1.21
N GLN A 27 -7.91 -15.93 1.31
CA GLN A 27 -8.29 -15.07 0.19
C GLN A 27 -7.37 -13.86 0.03
N THR A 28 -6.30 -13.77 0.82
CA THR A 28 -5.31 -12.72 0.61
C THR A 28 -4.68 -12.92 -0.77
N PRO A 29 -4.77 -11.94 -1.67
CA PRO A 29 -4.34 -12.13 -3.05
C PRO A 29 -2.83 -12.24 -3.19
N ASN A 30 -2.39 -12.93 -4.23
CA ASN A 30 -0.99 -12.88 -4.66
C ASN A 30 -0.72 -11.51 -5.25
N LEU A 31 0.33 -10.88 -4.74
CA LEU A 31 0.72 -9.54 -5.17
C LEU A 31 1.75 -9.62 -6.29
N SER A 32 1.56 -8.80 -7.33
CA SER A 32 2.48 -8.77 -8.48
C SER A 32 3.90 -8.36 -8.08
N THR A 33 4.03 -7.54 -7.04
CA THR A 33 5.34 -7.14 -6.50
C THR A 33 6.02 -8.24 -5.71
N GLY A 34 5.30 -9.32 -5.37
CA GLY A 34 5.83 -10.43 -4.57
C GLY A 34 6.00 -10.13 -3.09
N ARG A 35 5.49 -9.00 -2.61
CA ARG A 35 5.57 -8.62 -1.19
C ARG A 35 4.39 -7.76 -0.80
N TYR A 36 4.07 -7.75 0.49
CA TYR A 36 3.14 -6.78 1.05
C TYR A 36 3.81 -5.42 1.18
N GLY A 37 3.02 -4.35 1.20
CA GLY A 37 3.54 -3.03 1.43
C GLY A 37 3.87 -2.78 2.90
N ASN A 38 4.63 -1.74 3.16
CA ASN A 38 4.88 -1.23 4.50
C ASN A 38 4.45 0.25 4.55
N PRO A 39 4.38 0.87 5.73
CA PRO A 39 3.95 2.26 5.82
C PRO A 39 4.79 3.23 4.99
N GLU A 40 6.08 2.97 4.83
CA GLU A 40 6.99 3.80 4.05
C GLU A 40 6.64 3.81 2.57
N ASP A 41 6.10 2.69 2.05
CA ASP A 41 5.66 2.64 0.65
C ASP A 41 4.55 3.66 0.38
N VAL A 42 3.65 3.84 1.32
CA VAL A 42 2.57 4.83 1.23
C VAL A 42 3.09 6.23 1.49
N ALA A 43 3.94 6.39 2.50
CA ALA A 43 4.52 7.68 2.86
C ALA A 43 5.33 8.29 1.71
N GLU A 44 6.04 7.46 0.95
CA GLU A 44 6.82 7.91 -0.20
C GLU A 44 5.92 8.56 -1.26
N VAL A 45 4.77 7.97 -1.55
CA VAL A 45 3.81 8.54 -2.51
C VAL A 45 3.28 9.88 -2.00
N ILE A 46 2.88 9.93 -0.73
CA ILE A 46 2.35 11.16 -0.12
C ILE A 46 3.42 12.26 -0.16
N SER A 47 4.64 11.93 0.23
CA SER A 47 5.77 12.87 0.22
C SER A 47 6.02 13.43 -1.17
N ASN A 48 6.00 12.58 -2.19
CA ASN A 48 6.19 13.01 -3.58
C ASN A 48 5.08 13.93 -4.06
N LEU A 49 3.84 13.66 -3.66
CA LEU A 49 2.70 14.52 -4.02
C LEU A 49 2.76 15.89 -3.35
N CYS A 50 3.47 16.02 -2.24
CA CYS A 50 3.62 17.30 -1.54
C CYS A 50 4.70 18.19 -2.14
N LYS A 51 5.48 17.70 -3.08
CA LYS A 51 6.53 18.47 -3.72
C LYS A 51 5.96 19.46 -4.73
N LYS A 52 6.60 20.61 -4.87
CA LYS A 52 6.22 21.62 -5.85
C LYS A 52 6.24 21.03 -7.27
N GLU A 53 7.20 20.16 -7.54
CA GLU A 53 7.39 19.52 -8.85
C GLU A 53 6.21 18.62 -9.25
N SER A 54 5.41 18.21 -8.28
CA SER A 54 4.21 17.38 -8.52
C SER A 54 2.95 18.20 -8.78
N GLY A 55 3.08 19.52 -9.00
CA GLY A 55 1.94 20.44 -9.12
C GLY A 55 1.01 20.18 -10.30
N TYR A 56 1.44 19.38 -11.28
CA TYR A 56 0.58 19.03 -12.42
C TYR A 56 -0.27 17.78 -12.16
N ILE A 57 -0.04 17.08 -11.04
CA ILE A 57 -0.84 15.93 -10.62
C ILE A 57 -2.04 16.47 -9.82
N ASN A 58 -3.23 16.34 -10.37
CA ASN A 58 -4.42 16.92 -9.77
C ASN A 58 -5.65 16.03 -10.03
N GLY A 59 -6.47 15.84 -9.00
CA GLY A 59 -7.71 15.08 -9.12
C GLY A 59 -7.51 13.60 -9.35
N GLN A 60 -6.37 13.05 -8.94
CA GLN A 60 -6.02 11.65 -9.20
C GLN A 60 -6.27 10.78 -7.98
N VAL A 61 -6.58 9.51 -8.27
CA VAL A 61 -6.65 8.44 -7.28
C VAL A 61 -5.44 7.54 -7.51
N LEU A 62 -4.51 7.53 -6.56
CA LEU A 62 -3.29 6.75 -6.67
C LEU A 62 -3.36 5.52 -5.77
N HIS A 63 -3.41 4.36 -6.39
CA HIS A 63 -3.40 3.08 -5.70
C HIS A 63 -1.96 2.67 -5.36
N VAL A 64 -1.72 2.32 -4.10
CA VAL A 64 -0.42 1.86 -3.61
C VAL A 64 -0.66 0.47 -3.01
N ASN A 65 -0.74 -0.54 -3.87
CA ASN A 65 -1.27 -1.85 -3.49
C ASN A 65 -0.48 -3.04 -4.05
N GLY A 66 0.72 -2.82 -4.60
CA GLY A 66 1.56 -3.90 -5.10
C GLY A 66 0.94 -4.72 -6.22
N GLY A 67 -0.08 -4.20 -6.89
CA GLY A 67 -0.76 -4.89 -7.97
C GLY A 67 -1.96 -5.74 -7.54
N ALA A 68 -2.39 -5.63 -6.28
CA ALA A 68 -3.59 -6.34 -5.82
C ALA A 68 -4.85 -5.92 -6.57
N TYR A 69 -4.90 -4.68 -7.01
CA TYR A 69 -5.98 -4.12 -7.82
C TYR A 69 -5.37 -3.20 -8.87
N THR A 70 -5.71 -3.46 -10.13
CA THR A 70 -5.23 -2.67 -11.28
C THR A 70 -6.44 -2.18 -12.06
N PRO A 71 -6.90 -0.97 -11.77
CA PRO A 71 -8.07 -0.41 -12.46
C PRO A 71 -7.86 -0.15 -13.93
#